data_9704ebb6c974b1cc62833f529d0046e8
#
_entry.id   9704ebb6c974b1cc62833f529d0046e8
#
_cell.length_a   1.000
_cell.length_b   1.000
_cell.length_c   1.000
_cell.angle_alpha   90.00
_cell.angle_beta   90.00
_cell.angle_gamma   90.00
#
_symmetry.space_group_name_H-M   'P 1'
#
loop_
_entity.id
_entity.type
_entity.pdbx_description
1 polymer ?
#
loop_
_entity_poly.entity_id
_entity_poly.type
_entity_poly.pdbx_seq_one_letter_code
_entity_poly.pdbx_strand_id
1 'polypeptide(L)'
;MRIPLDTLFGAVKMGASSLHEGAAPVRVAVLVDAGASRQQAAWLREALVPQTVTALVRVAALDGGDPEIKPDTDLAIVLAGNSGGLEAAVRSVLIAGVPCVVVAESAVAAPFACGDAPMLGLVASQDRTAMLQGIARWVVARSDKRTAFAAAFPFMRIAAAARAVRSASFANMATGALVFVPGADFPAMPLVQTGMLLELASIFGKPIRPERAYELAALGCCALAFRAAARAACGALPRWSFAIKALVAGAGTLGVGRALCAFYERDFDYAPLNEFIGGAFARIRDIVVPDPVPTV
;
A
#
# COMPACT_ATOMS: atom_id res chain seq x y z
N MET A 1 15.66 29.76 0.58
CA MET A 1 15.37 28.58 -0.27
C MET A 1 13.89 28.60 -0.59
N ARG A 2 13.48 29.03 -1.78
CA ARG A 2 12.05 29.07 -2.16
C ARG A 2 11.66 27.68 -2.63
N ILE A 3 10.78 27.01 -1.90
CA ILE A 3 10.17 25.75 -2.36
C ILE A 3 9.30 26.15 -3.56
N PRO A 4 9.48 25.53 -4.76
CA PRO A 4 8.64 25.82 -5.90
C PRO A 4 7.19 25.45 -5.55
N LEU A 5 6.27 26.40 -5.74
CA LEU A 5 4.83 26.21 -5.47
C LEU A 5 4.28 24.98 -6.22
N ASP A 6 4.80 24.73 -7.43
CA ASP A 6 4.41 23.58 -8.26
C ASP A 6 4.69 22.21 -7.59
N THR A 7 5.75 22.11 -6.79
CA THR A 7 6.05 20.88 -6.04
C THR A 7 5.10 20.65 -4.87
N LEU A 8 4.66 21.72 -4.21
CA LEU A 8 3.62 21.66 -3.16
C LEU A 8 2.26 21.27 -3.75
N PHE A 9 1.87 21.89 -4.88
CA PHE A 9 0.64 21.52 -5.59
C PHE A 9 0.68 20.07 -6.09
N GLY A 10 1.81 19.58 -6.59
CA GLY A 10 2.01 18.19 -6.98
C GLY A 10 1.82 17.22 -5.79
N ALA A 11 2.41 17.52 -4.64
CA ALA A 11 2.28 16.72 -3.43
C ALA A 11 0.83 16.69 -2.89
N VAL A 12 0.16 17.86 -2.88
CA VAL A 12 -1.27 17.96 -2.46
C VAL A 12 -2.17 17.18 -3.40
N LYS A 13 -1.97 17.27 -4.71
CA LYS A 13 -2.74 16.53 -5.72
C LYS A 13 -2.53 15.00 -5.57
N MET A 14 -1.30 14.56 -5.35
CA MET A 14 -0.99 13.15 -5.09
C MET A 14 -1.62 12.66 -3.79
N GLY A 15 -1.60 13.48 -2.73
CA GLY A 15 -2.26 13.16 -1.47
C GLY A 15 -3.77 13.00 -1.62
N ALA A 16 -4.42 13.92 -2.32
CA ALA A 16 -5.85 13.85 -2.61
C ALA A 16 -6.21 12.62 -3.44
N SER A 17 -5.39 12.26 -4.45
CA SER A 17 -5.57 11.05 -5.26
C SER A 17 -5.45 9.79 -4.42
N SER A 18 -4.40 9.65 -3.61
CA SER A 18 -4.17 8.47 -2.77
C SER A 18 -5.27 8.26 -1.73
N LEU A 19 -5.82 9.35 -1.17
CA LEU A 19 -6.97 9.28 -0.25
C LEU A 19 -8.25 8.84 -0.97
N HIS A 20 -8.48 9.42 -2.15
CA HIS A 20 -9.64 9.04 -2.96
C HIS A 20 -9.55 7.57 -3.38
N GLU A 21 -8.39 7.09 -3.76
CA GLU A 21 -8.12 5.69 -4.05
C GLU A 21 -8.39 4.78 -2.83
N GLY A 22 -7.95 5.16 -1.63
CA GLY A 22 -8.18 4.38 -0.41
C GLY A 22 -9.65 4.37 0.04
N ALA A 23 -10.42 5.41 -0.29
CA ALA A 23 -11.85 5.51 0.00
C ALA A 23 -12.75 4.92 -1.10
N ALA A 24 -12.16 4.46 -2.20
CA ALA A 24 -12.92 3.90 -3.31
C ALA A 24 -13.77 2.69 -2.85
N PRO A 25 -14.99 2.54 -3.38
CA PRO A 25 -15.83 1.42 -3.00
C PRO A 25 -15.22 0.10 -3.49
N VAL A 26 -15.26 -0.91 -2.62
CA VAL A 26 -14.77 -2.26 -2.86
C VAL A 26 -15.87 -3.27 -2.62
N ARG A 27 -16.12 -4.13 -3.59
CA ARG A 27 -17.16 -5.16 -3.55
C ARG A 27 -16.56 -6.53 -3.78
N VAL A 28 -16.65 -7.38 -2.78
CA VAL A 28 -16.13 -8.74 -2.81
C VAL A 28 -17.29 -9.72 -2.82
N ALA A 29 -17.31 -10.63 -3.76
CA ALA A 29 -18.17 -11.80 -3.75
C ALA A 29 -17.40 -13.01 -3.21
N VAL A 30 -17.93 -13.67 -2.20
CA VAL A 30 -17.40 -14.93 -1.68
C VAL A 30 -18.36 -16.04 -2.03
N LEU A 31 -17.91 -16.96 -2.85
CA LEU A 31 -18.69 -18.13 -3.28
C LEU A 31 -18.16 -19.35 -2.55
N VAL A 32 -19.04 -20.06 -1.86
CA VAL A 32 -18.68 -21.22 -1.03
C VAL A 32 -19.25 -22.48 -1.66
N ASP A 33 -18.37 -23.37 -2.10
CA ASP A 33 -18.76 -24.67 -2.65
C ASP A 33 -19.20 -25.64 -1.53
N ALA A 34 -20.13 -26.54 -1.82
CA ALA A 34 -20.76 -27.45 -0.85
C ALA A 34 -19.77 -28.31 -0.05
N GLY A 35 -18.63 -28.67 -0.65
CA GLY A 35 -17.56 -29.42 0.01
C GLY A 35 -16.40 -28.58 0.52
N ALA A 36 -16.52 -27.26 0.58
CA ALA A 36 -15.44 -26.38 1.01
C ALA A 36 -15.05 -26.60 2.48
N SER A 37 -13.77 -26.39 2.76
CA SER A 37 -13.23 -26.52 4.12
C SER A 37 -13.86 -25.50 5.07
N ARG A 38 -14.51 -25.99 6.13
CA ARG A 38 -15.10 -25.15 7.17
C ARG A 38 -14.05 -24.26 7.85
N GLN A 39 -12.85 -24.77 7.97
CA GLN A 39 -11.73 -24.04 8.58
C GLN A 39 -11.29 -22.85 7.71
N GLN A 40 -11.12 -23.07 6.41
CA GLN A 40 -10.80 -22.00 5.47
C GLN A 40 -11.93 -20.95 5.39
N ALA A 41 -13.18 -21.41 5.39
CA ALA A 41 -14.34 -20.51 5.42
C ALA A 41 -14.36 -19.64 6.69
N ALA A 42 -14.03 -20.20 7.86
CA ALA A 42 -13.93 -19.47 9.11
C ALA A 42 -12.80 -18.42 9.07
N TRP A 43 -11.61 -18.80 8.60
CA TRP A 43 -10.49 -17.86 8.45
C TRP A 43 -10.80 -16.70 7.50
N LEU A 44 -11.44 -17.00 6.38
CA LEU A 44 -11.80 -15.99 5.40
C LEU A 44 -12.88 -15.05 5.95
N ARG A 45 -13.89 -15.56 6.64
CA ARG A 45 -14.93 -14.76 7.31
C ARG A 45 -14.33 -13.77 8.31
N GLU A 46 -13.37 -14.21 9.12
CA GLU A 46 -12.68 -13.35 10.09
C GLU A 46 -11.82 -12.27 9.38
N ALA A 47 -11.14 -12.64 8.29
CA ALA A 47 -10.25 -11.75 7.57
C ALA A 47 -10.98 -10.72 6.69
N LEU A 48 -12.18 -11.05 6.21
CA LEU A 48 -13.01 -10.19 5.33
C LEU A 48 -13.98 -9.30 6.11
N VAL A 49 -13.72 -8.99 7.38
CA VAL A 49 -14.47 -7.96 8.11
C VAL A 49 -14.03 -6.59 7.63
N PRO A 50 -14.92 -5.81 6.94
CA PRO A 50 -14.54 -4.52 6.38
C PRO A 50 -14.19 -3.50 7.47
N GLN A 51 -13.10 -2.78 7.29
CA GLN A 51 -12.68 -1.65 8.15
C GLN A 51 -13.17 -0.30 7.60
N THR A 52 -13.67 -0.26 6.37
CA THR A 52 -14.18 0.95 5.72
C THR A 52 -15.66 0.79 5.41
N VAL A 53 -16.42 1.88 5.53
CA VAL A 53 -17.87 1.90 5.23
C VAL A 53 -18.19 1.72 3.74
N THR A 54 -17.21 1.89 2.88
CA THR A 54 -17.35 1.76 1.42
C THR A 54 -17.15 0.34 0.92
N ALA A 55 -16.68 -0.57 1.78
CA ALA A 55 -16.45 -1.96 1.41
C ALA A 55 -17.67 -2.83 1.73
N LEU A 56 -17.98 -3.74 0.80
CA LEU A 56 -19.08 -4.68 0.92
C LEU A 56 -18.61 -6.09 0.57
N VAL A 57 -18.96 -7.06 1.42
CA VAL A 57 -18.72 -8.49 1.17
C VAL A 57 -20.08 -9.18 1.03
N ARG A 58 -20.28 -9.86 -0.09
CA ARG A 58 -21.46 -10.69 -0.36
C ARG A 58 -21.03 -12.15 -0.31
N VAL A 59 -21.76 -12.97 0.41
CA VAL A 59 -21.46 -14.40 0.52
C VAL A 59 -22.63 -15.17 -0.07
N ALA A 60 -22.34 -16.14 -0.95
CA ALA A 60 -23.32 -17.02 -1.54
C ALA A 60 -22.79 -18.47 -1.54
N ALA A 61 -23.70 -19.43 -1.41
CA ALA A 61 -23.40 -20.83 -1.62
C ALA A 61 -23.46 -21.18 -3.12
N LEU A 62 -22.62 -22.12 -3.53
CA LEU A 62 -22.70 -22.70 -4.88
C LEU A 62 -23.56 -23.98 -4.81
N ASP A 63 -24.86 -23.81 -5.02
CA ASP A 63 -25.84 -24.90 -4.93
C ASP A 63 -26.09 -25.59 -6.29
N GLY A 64 -25.09 -25.62 -7.16
CA GLY A 64 -25.15 -26.26 -8.48
C GLY A 64 -25.78 -25.41 -9.59
N GLY A 65 -26.23 -24.20 -9.31
CA GLY A 65 -26.65 -23.19 -10.27
C GLY A 65 -25.56 -22.19 -10.61
N ASP A 66 -25.80 -21.37 -11.65
CA ASP A 66 -24.92 -20.26 -11.98
C ASP A 66 -24.94 -19.21 -10.85
N PRO A 67 -23.79 -18.79 -10.34
CA PRO A 67 -23.74 -17.79 -9.27
C PRO A 67 -24.22 -16.43 -9.80
N GLU A 68 -25.12 -15.79 -9.05
CA GLU A 68 -25.55 -14.42 -9.37
C GLU A 68 -24.44 -13.42 -9.05
N ILE A 69 -23.65 -13.05 -10.04
CA ILE A 69 -22.60 -12.07 -9.91
C ILE A 69 -23.15 -10.68 -10.19
N LYS A 70 -23.10 -9.79 -9.20
CA LYS A 70 -23.53 -8.41 -9.39
C LYS A 70 -22.53 -7.64 -10.27
N PRO A 71 -23.00 -6.76 -11.18
CA PRO A 71 -22.12 -6.01 -12.11
C PRO A 71 -21.09 -5.11 -11.42
N ASP A 72 -21.34 -4.75 -10.16
CA ASP A 72 -20.45 -3.91 -9.35
C ASP A 72 -19.38 -4.69 -8.55
N THR A 73 -19.25 -6.00 -8.80
CA THR A 73 -18.28 -6.86 -8.10
C THR A 73 -16.86 -6.60 -8.61
N ASP A 74 -15.94 -6.28 -7.69
CA ASP A 74 -14.53 -6.01 -8.01
C ASP A 74 -13.66 -7.26 -7.92
N LEU A 75 -14.07 -8.25 -7.11
CA LEU A 75 -13.30 -9.46 -6.82
C LEU A 75 -14.25 -10.60 -6.43
N ALA A 76 -14.04 -11.77 -6.99
CA ALA A 76 -14.64 -13.01 -6.52
C ALA A 76 -13.60 -13.89 -5.81
N ILE A 77 -13.95 -14.40 -4.62
CA ILE A 77 -13.19 -15.41 -3.90
C ILE A 77 -14.02 -16.67 -3.84
N VAL A 78 -13.54 -17.74 -4.42
CA VAL A 78 -14.26 -19.02 -4.49
C VAL A 78 -13.58 -20.03 -3.57
N LEU A 79 -14.28 -20.46 -2.53
CA LEU A 79 -13.82 -21.57 -1.68
C LEU A 79 -14.14 -22.90 -2.36
N ALA A 80 -13.09 -23.59 -2.77
CA ALA A 80 -13.21 -24.85 -3.47
C ALA A 80 -13.60 -25.99 -2.53
N GLY A 81 -14.58 -26.74 -2.98
CA GLY A 81 -14.94 -28.06 -2.44
C GLY A 81 -14.75 -29.13 -3.51
N ASN A 82 -15.46 -30.20 -3.37
CA ASN A 82 -15.42 -31.35 -4.29
C ASN A 82 -16.68 -31.44 -5.18
N SER A 83 -17.40 -30.34 -5.41
CA SER A 83 -18.58 -30.37 -6.26
C SER A 83 -18.21 -30.38 -7.74
N GLY A 84 -18.97 -31.10 -8.56
CA GLY A 84 -18.77 -31.12 -10.01
C GLY A 84 -19.10 -29.79 -10.71
N GLY A 85 -19.71 -28.81 -10.02
CA GLY A 85 -20.12 -27.52 -10.55
C GLY A 85 -19.09 -26.39 -10.38
N LEU A 86 -18.02 -26.60 -9.62
CA LEU A 86 -17.05 -25.57 -9.27
C LEU A 86 -16.42 -24.90 -10.50
N GLU A 87 -15.97 -25.65 -11.49
CA GLU A 87 -15.36 -25.10 -12.71
C GLU A 87 -16.34 -24.28 -13.52
N ALA A 88 -17.59 -24.73 -13.65
CA ALA A 88 -18.63 -23.99 -14.34
C ALA A 88 -18.94 -22.65 -13.66
N ALA A 89 -19.05 -22.66 -12.33
CA ALA A 89 -19.26 -21.45 -11.53
C ALA A 89 -18.11 -20.45 -11.66
N VAL A 90 -16.86 -20.91 -11.60
CA VAL A 90 -15.68 -20.04 -11.83
C VAL A 90 -15.68 -19.49 -13.25
N ARG A 91 -16.05 -20.29 -14.25
CA ARG A 91 -16.16 -19.83 -15.64
C ARG A 91 -17.23 -18.75 -15.80
N SER A 92 -18.38 -18.87 -15.16
CA SER A 92 -19.44 -17.83 -15.16
C SER A 92 -18.96 -16.53 -14.55
N VAL A 93 -18.18 -16.58 -13.45
CA VAL A 93 -17.52 -15.39 -12.83
C VAL A 93 -16.58 -14.71 -13.82
N LEU A 94 -15.75 -15.48 -14.51
CA LEU A 94 -14.78 -14.93 -15.48
C LEU A 94 -15.47 -14.34 -16.72
N ILE A 95 -16.57 -14.96 -17.19
CA ILE A 95 -17.40 -14.42 -18.29
C ILE A 95 -18.03 -13.08 -17.88
N ALA A 96 -18.40 -12.92 -16.61
CA ALA A 96 -18.88 -11.65 -16.07
C ALA A 96 -17.76 -10.56 -15.97
N GLY A 97 -16.53 -10.89 -16.34
CA GLY A 97 -15.40 -9.96 -16.32
C GLY A 97 -14.83 -9.68 -14.91
N VAL A 98 -15.15 -10.53 -13.92
CA VAL A 98 -14.71 -10.35 -12.53
C VAL A 98 -13.45 -11.18 -12.26
N PRO A 99 -12.37 -10.57 -11.75
CA PRO A 99 -11.20 -11.32 -11.31
C PRO A 99 -11.56 -12.31 -10.21
N CYS A 100 -11.10 -13.55 -10.34
CA CYS A 100 -11.46 -14.66 -9.46
C CYS A 100 -10.24 -15.32 -8.84
N VAL A 101 -10.23 -15.49 -7.54
CA VAL A 101 -9.25 -16.31 -6.81
C VAL A 101 -9.93 -17.52 -6.20
N VAL A 102 -9.49 -18.70 -6.60
CA VAL A 102 -9.93 -19.96 -6.04
C VAL A 102 -9.04 -20.29 -4.84
N VAL A 103 -9.66 -20.61 -3.72
CA VAL A 103 -9.00 -21.02 -2.48
C VAL A 103 -9.30 -22.48 -2.22
N ALA A 104 -8.26 -23.28 -2.04
CA ALA A 104 -8.36 -24.72 -1.84
C ALA A 104 -7.37 -25.21 -0.80
N GLU A 105 -7.60 -26.38 -0.22
CA GLU A 105 -6.62 -27.03 0.66
C GLU A 105 -5.40 -27.56 -0.10
N SER A 106 -5.61 -27.98 -1.35
CA SER A 106 -4.56 -28.44 -2.24
C SER A 106 -4.84 -28.05 -3.69
N ALA A 107 -3.79 -27.97 -4.51
CA ALA A 107 -3.93 -27.66 -5.93
C ALA A 107 -4.73 -28.71 -6.72
N VAL A 108 -4.81 -29.94 -6.21
CA VAL A 108 -5.57 -31.04 -6.83
C VAL A 108 -7.09 -30.79 -6.78
N ALA A 109 -7.56 -30.01 -5.82
CA ALA A 109 -9.00 -29.70 -5.69
C ALA A 109 -9.52 -28.72 -6.78
N ALA A 110 -8.62 -27.98 -7.45
CA ALA A 110 -8.99 -27.06 -8.53
C ALA A 110 -7.93 -27.04 -9.64
N PRO A 111 -7.71 -28.13 -10.36
CA PRO A 111 -6.64 -28.26 -11.37
C PRO A 111 -6.82 -27.29 -12.54
N PHE A 112 -8.05 -26.90 -12.86
CA PHE A 112 -8.38 -25.91 -13.91
C PHE A 112 -7.90 -24.49 -13.57
N ALA A 113 -7.63 -24.20 -12.29
CA ALA A 113 -7.11 -22.91 -11.84
C ALA A 113 -5.59 -22.89 -11.72
N CYS A 114 -4.90 -23.98 -12.04
CA CYS A 114 -3.44 -24.12 -12.02
C CYS A 114 -2.78 -23.51 -13.26
N GLY A 115 -3.06 -22.27 -13.60
CA GLY A 115 -2.47 -21.59 -14.75
C GLY A 115 -2.11 -20.14 -14.44
N ASP A 116 -1.22 -19.55 -15.24
CA ASP A 116 -0.96 -18.11 -15.15
C ASP A 116 -1.98 -17.35 -16.00
N ALA A 117 -3.20 -17.28 -15.48
CA ALA A 117 -4.27 -16.51 -16.12
C ALA A 117 -4.42 -15.14 -15.44
N PRO A 118 -4.58 -14.04 -16.20
CA PRO A 118 -4.64 -12.69 -15.62
C PRO A 118 -5.82 -12.47 -14.68
N MET A 119 -6.94 -13.16 -14.93
CA MET A 119 -8.17 -12.99 -14.14
C MET A 119 -8.49 -14.17 -13.22
N LEU A 120 -7.73 -15.27 -13.29
CA LEU A 120 -7.93 -16.45 -12.45
C LEU A 120 -6.66 -16.75 -11.67
N GLY A 121 -6.80 -17.04 -10.38
CA GLY A 121 -5.70 -17.47 -9.53
C GLY A 121 -6.10 -18.60 -8.62
N LEU A 122 -5.12 -19.41 -8.23
CA LEU A 122 -5.27 -20.47 -7.24
C LEU A 122 -4.40 -20.19 -6.03
N VAL A 123 -5.00 -20.27 -4.85
CA VAL A 123 -4.33 -20.24 -3.57
C VAL A 123 -4.61 -21.55 -2.84
N ALA A 124 -3.66 -22.48 -2.93
CA ALA A 124 -3.75 -23.77 -2.26
C ALA A 124 -2.91 -23.73 -0.97
N SER A 125 -3.55 -23.87 0.18
CA SER A 125 -2.86 -23.85 1.47
C SER A 125 -3.75 -24.37 2.60
N GLN A 126 -3.14 -25.13 3.51
CA GLN A 126 -3.74 -25.58 4.77
C GLN A 126 -3.32 -24.70 5.96
N ASP A 127 -2.48 -23.67 5.73
CA ASP A 127 -2.10 -22.70 6.74
C ASP A 127 -2.83 -21.39 6.53
N ARG A 128 -3.37 -20.82 7.63
CA ARG A 128 -4.10 -19.55 7.62
C ARG A 128 -3.27 -18.41 7.05
N THR A 129 -2.06 -18.27 7.53
CA THR A 129 -1.17 -17.16 7.16
C THR A 129 -0.79 -17.23 5.69
N ALA A 130 -0.39 -18.41 5.23
CA ALA A 130 -0.02 -18.63 3.83
C ALA A 130 -1.21 -18.43 2.89
N MET A 131 -2.42 -18.88 3.26
CA MET A 131 -3.65 -18.66 2.51
C MET A 131 -3.96 -17.16 2.36
N LEU A 132 -4.04 -16.44 3.48
CA LEU A 132 -4.37 -15.01 3.45
C LEU A 132 -3.31 -14.18 2.73
N GLN A 133 -2.02 -14.48 2.92
CA GLN A 133 -0.94 -13.84 2.17
C GLN A 133 -0.97 -14.18 0.68
N GLY A 134 -1.37 -15.39 0.33
CA GLY A 134 -1.57 -15.80 -1.06
C GLY A 134 -2.65 -14.96 -1.75
N ILE A 135 -3.83 -14.88 -1.13
CA ILE A 135 -4.94 -14.04 -1.60
C ILE A 135 -4.50 -12.58 -1.70
N ALA A 136 -3.90 -12.03 -0.65
CA ALA A 136 -3.45 -10.64 -0.62
C ALA A 136 -2.47 -10.32 -1.76
N ARG A 137 -1.44 -11.16 -1.97
CA ARG A 137 -0.47 -10.97 -3.05
C ARG A 137 -1.12 -11.03 -4.43
N TRP A 138 -2.04 -11.97 -4.62
CA TRP A 138 -2.73 -12.13 -5.89
C TRP A 138 -3.61 -10.92 -6.22
N VAL A 139 -4.44 -10.48 -5.25
CA VAL A 139 -5.32 -9.32 -5.40
C VAL A 139 -4.53 -8.03 -5.65
N VAL A 140 -3.51 -7.77 -4.83
CA VAL A 140 -2.66 -6.56 -4.95
C VAL A 140 -1.91 -6.52 -6.28
N ALA A 141 -1.55 -7.67 -6.84
CA ALA A 141 -0.84 -7.73 -8.12
C ALA A 141 -1.76 -7.39 -9.32
N ARG A 142 -3.07 -7.67 -9.21
CA ARG A 142 -4.02 -7.64 -10.34
C ARG A 142 -5.09 -6.55 -10.24
N SER A 143 -5.41 -6.07 -9.03
CA SER A 143 -6.42 -5.04 -8.84
C SER A 143 -5.84 -3.63 -8.98
N ASP A 144 -6.57 -2.76 -9.69
CA ASP A 144 -6.30 -1.32 -9.71
C ASP A 144 -6.72 -0.64 -8.41
N LYS A 145 -7.70 -1.23 -7.68
CA LYS A 145 -8.20 -0.74 -6.38
C LYS A 145 -7.39 -1.29 -5.19
N ARG A 146 -6.10 -1.66 -5.37
CA ARG A 146 -5.27 -2.31 -4.34
C ARG A 146 -5.19 -1.54 -3.02
N THR A 147 -5.14 -0.20 -3.09
CA THR A 147 -5.11 0.67 -1.92
C THR A 147 -6.42 0.60 -1.15
N ALA A 148 -7.57 0.63 -1.84
CA ALA A 148 -8.89 0.47 -1.23
C ALA A 148 -9.09 -0.92 -0.61
N PHE A 149 -8.65 -1.98 -1.29
CA PHE A 149 -8.67 -3.34 -0.74
C PHE A 149 -7.83 -3.44 0.55
N ALA A 150 -6.65 -2.85 0.57
CA ALA A 150 -5.78 -2.88 1.75
C ALA A 150 -6.32 -2.01 2.90
N ALA A 151 -6.92 -0.86 2.60
CA ALA A 151 -7.61 -0.03 3.58
C ALA A 151 -8.80 -0.76 4.20
N ALA A 152 -9.59 -1.46 3.37
CA ALA A 152 -10.77 -2.19 3.80
C ALA A 152 -10.46 -3.49 4.56
N PHE A 153 -9.43 -4.22 4.14
CA PHE A 153 -9.10 -5.55 4.68
C PHE A 153 -7.66 -5.61 5.19
N PRO A 154 -7.45 -5.59 6.52
CA PRO A 154 -6.12 -5.47 7.15
C PRO A 154 -5.10 -6.53 6.71
N PHE A 155 -5.52 -7.76 6.40
CA PHE A 155 -4.61 -8.81 5.95
C PHE A 155 -3.94 -8.51 4.59
N MET A 156 -4.47 -7.57 3.81
CA MET A 156 -3.89 -7.15 2.53
C MET A 156 -2.86 -6.01 2.67
N ARG A 157 -2.79 -5.33 3.84
CA ARG A 157 -1.94 -4.14 4.06
C ARG A 157 -0.47 -4.41 3.79
N ILE A 158 0.06 -5.52 4.31
CA ILE A 158 1.48 -5.88 4.15
C ILE A 158 1.84 -6.07 2.67
N ALA A 159 0.98 -6.77 1.92
CA ALA A 159 1.22 -7.00 0.49
C ALA A 159 1.15 -5.69 -0.32
N ALA A 160 0.16 -4.83 -0.06
CA ALA A 160 0.00 -3.55 -0.72
C ALA A 160 1.16 -2.60 -0.38
N ALA A 161 1.51 -2.48 0.90
CA ALA A 161 2.63 -1.67 1.36
C ALA A 161 3.97 -2.11 0.75
N ALA A 162 4.24 -3.42 0.70
CA ALA A 162 5.43 -3.95 0.07
C ALA A 162 5.49 -3.64 -1.44
N ARG A 163 4.34 -3.60 -2.12
CA ARG A 163 4.28 -3.20 -3.54
C ARG A 163 4.54 -1.69 -3.70
N ALA A 164 3.88 -0.84 -2.90
CA ALA A 164 4.07 0.62 -2.93
C ALA A 164 5.53 0.99 -2.68
N VAL A 165 6.15 0.44 -1.63
CA VAL A 165 7.55 0.68 -1.28
C VAL A 165 8.50 0.20 -2.39
N ARG A 166 8.27 -0.98 -2.97
CA ARG A 166 9.09 -1.47 -4.10
C ARG A 166 8.96 -0.58 -5.33
N SER A 167 7.74 -0.19 -5.70
CA SER A 167 7.48 0.69 -6.85
C SER A 167 8.20 2.03 -6.68
N ALA A 168 8.07 2.68 -5.53
CA ALA A 168 8.76 3.93 -5.21
C ALA A 168 10.29 3.77 -5.21
N SER A 169 10.81 2.65 -4.68
CA SER A 169 12.24 2.37 -4.66
C SER A 169 12.80 2.22 -6.07
N PHE A 170 12.11 1.50 -6.96
CA PHE A 170 12.51 1.36 -8.36
C PHE A 170 12.43 2.68 -9.11
N ALA A 171 11.38 3.49 -8.88
CA ALA A 171 11.26 4.81 -9.49
C ALA A 171 12.41 5.74 -9.09
N ASN A 172 12.76 5.76 -7.79
CA ASN A 172 13.88 6.57 -7.30
C ASN A 172 15.24 6.01 -7.74
N MET A 173 15.39 4.70 -7.86
CA MET A 173 16.60 4.09 -8.42
C MET A 173 16.80 4.49 -9.88
N ALA A 174 15.75 4.42 -10.69
CA ALA A 174 15.78 4.86 -12.08
C ALA A 174 16.09 6.36 -12.21
N THR A 175 15.43 7.19 -11.39
CA THR A 175 15.72 8.63 -11.34
C THR A 175 17.17 8.90 -10.97
N GLY A 176 17.72 8.22 -9.94
CA GLY A 176 19.10 8.35 -9.53
C GLY A 176 20.12 7.93 -10.59
N ALA A 177 19.78 6.94 -11.42
CA ALA A 177 20.62 6.50 -12.53
C ALA A 177 20.58 7.45 -13.74
N LEU A 178 19.40 8.00 -14.08
CA LEU A 178 19.17 8.75 -15.31
C LEU A 178 19.50 10.24 -15.21
N VAL A 179 19.57 10.81 -14.01
CA VAL A 179 19.83 12.24 -13.85
C VAL A 179 21.33 12.55 -13.94
N PHE A 180 21.74 13.01 -15.10
CA PHE A 180 23.12 13.45 -15.38
C PHE A 180 23.37 14.94 -15.03
N VAL A 181 22.29 15.74 -14.90
CA VAL A 181 22.40 17.17 -14.60
C VAL A 181 22.41 17.40 -13.09
N PRO A 182 23.47 18.02 -12.52
CA PRO A 182 23.52 18.32 -11.10
C PRO A 182 22.33 19.21 -10.69
N GLY A 183 21.49 18.73 -9.77
CA GLY A 183 20.35 19.48 -9.24
C GLY A 183 18.98 19.17 -9.89
N ALA A 184 18.91 18.54 -11.06
CA ALA A 184 17.65 18.20 -11.72
C ALA A 184 16.89 17.06 -11.03
N ASP A 185 17.57 16.24 -10.24
CA ASP A 185 17.02 15.15 -9.42
C ASP A 185 16.28 15.64 -8.16
N PHE A 186 16.49 16.91 -7.79
CA PHE A 186 15.99 17.44 -6.52
C PHE A 186 14.46 17.42 -6.36
N PRO A 187 13.65 17.78 -7.36
CA PRO A 187 12.20 17.75 -7.19
C PRO A 187 11.57 16.35 -7.38
N ALA A 188 12.16 15.45 -8.18
CA ALA A 188 11.55 14.17 -8.55
C ALA A 188 11.58 13.14 -7.41
N MET A 189 12.73 12.95 -6.75
CA MET A 189 12.86 11.96 -5.67
C MET A 189 11.99 12.26 -4.46
N PRO A 190 11.95 13.49 -3.91
CA PRO A 190 11.02 13.85 -2.84
C PRO A 190 9.55 13.65 -3.21
N LEU A 191 9.16 13.92 -4.45
CA LEU A 191 7.78 13.70 -4.92
C LEU A 191 7.41 12.21 -4.87
N VAL A 192 8.28 11.33 -5.36
CA VAL A 192 8.06 9.87 -5.29
C VAL A 192 7.95 9.40 -3.84
N GLN A 193 8.82 9.90 -2.95
CA GLN A 193 8.78 9.54 -1.52
C GLN A 193 7.52 10.07 -0.83
N THR A 194 7.10 11.29 -1.15
CA THR A 194 5.84 11.85 -0.64
C THR A 194 4.65 11.05 -1.11
N GLY A 195 4.60 10.66 -2.39
CA GLY A 195 3.56 9.79 -2.94
C GLY A 195 3.51 8.45 -2.21
N MET A 196 4.66 7.81 -2.00
CA MET A 196 4.77 6.57 -1.23
C MET A 196 4.24 6.74 0.20
N LEU A 197 4.60 7.81 0.90
CA LEU A 197 4.12 8.07 2.26
C LEU A 197 2.58 8.19 2.29
N LEU A 198 2.01 8.95 1.37
CA LEU A 198 0.57 9.16 1.29
C LEU A 198 -0.19 7.88 0.90
N GLU A 199 0.37 7.08 -0.02
CA GLU A 199 -0.17 5.76 -0.37
C GLU A 199 -0.13 4.82 0.84
N LEU A 200 0.99 4.76 1.58
CA LEU A 200 1.12 3.97 2.80
C LEU A 200 0.13 4.43 3.87
N ALA A 201 -0.01 5.73 4.10
CA ALA A 201 -0.99 6.26 5.04
C ALA A 201 -2.41 5.81 4.69
N SER A 202 -2.77 5.84 3.42
CA SER A 202 -4.07 5.40 2.92
C SER A 202 -4.27 3.88 3.10
N ILE A 203 -3.26 3.05 2.79
CA ILE A 203 -3.26 1.59 3.00
C ILE A 203 -3.52 1.23 4.47
N PHE A 204 -2.90 1.96 5.40
CA PHE A 204 -3.09 1.73 6.83
C PHE A 204 -4.33 2.43 7.41
N GLY A 205 -5.14 3.10 6.57
CA GLY A 205 -6.35 3.80 7.00
C GLY A 205 -6.06 4.99 7.91
N LYS A 206 -4.86 5.58 7.80
CA LYS A 206 -4.47 6.73 8.61
C LYS A 206 -4.97 8.03 7.98
N PRO A 207 -5.73 8.87 8.70
CA PRO A 207 -6.23 10.13 8.16
C PRO A 207 -5.10 11.11 7.86
N ILE A 208 -5.33 12.05 6.94
CA ILE A 208 -4.44 13.22 6.79
C ILE A 208 -4.69 14.15 7.96
N ARG A 209 -3.68 14.28 8.81
CA ARG A 209 -3.65 15.19 9.96
C ARG A 209 -2.43 16.11 9.84
N PRO A 210 -2.40 17.25 10.56
CA PRO A 210 -1.24 18.14 10.59
C PRO A 210 0.07 17.44 10.96
N GLU A 211 -0.01 16.36 11.75
CA GLU A 211 1.13 15.52 12.16
C GLU A 211 1.87 14.88 10.97
N ARG A 212 1.20 14.75 9.82
CA ARG A 212 1.85 14.32 8.57
C ARG A 212 2.98 15.25 8.11
N ALA A 213 2.92 16.53 8.53
CA ALA A 213 4.02 17.46 8.28
C ALA A 213 5.32 17.01 8.93
N TYR A 214 5.26 16.35 10.09
CA TYR A 214 6.45 15.81 10.77
C TYR A 214 7.04 14.61 10.03
N GLU A 215 6.19 13.74 9.49
CA GLU A 215 6.61 12.63 8.65
C GLU A 215 7.27 13.14 7.36
N LEU A 216 6.70 14.15 6.73
CA LEU A 216 7.26 14.80 5.55
C LEU A 216 8.59 15.51 5.87
N ALA A 217 8.71 16.16 7.02
CA ALA A 217 9.95 16.77 7.47
C ALA A 217 11.03 15.70 7.72
N ALA A 218 10.68 14.60 8.38
CA ALA A 218 11.59 13.47 8.58
C ALA A 218 12.06 12.86 7.26
N LEU A 219 11.16 12.69 6.28
CA LEU A 219 11.52 12.28 4.92
C LEU A 219 12.51 13.25 4.27
N GLY A 220 12.28 14.56 4.41
CA GLY A 220 13.19 15.59 3.93
C GLY A 220 14.59 15.47 4.52
N CYS A 221 14.68 15.27 5.84
CA CYS A 221 15.95 15.03 6.53
C CYS A 221 16.65 13.76 6.03
N CYS A 222 15.92 12.65 5.89
CA CYS A 222 16.46 11.42 5.33
C CYS A 222 16.97 11.61 3.90
N ALA A 223 16.22 12.32 3.04
CA ALA A 223 16.63 12.61 1.69
C ALA A 223 17.94 13.42 1.61
N LEU A 224 18.10 14.39 2.49
CA LEU A 224 19.37 15.16 2.61
C LEU A 224 20.53 14.28 3.08
N ALA A 225 20.31 13.40 4.05
CA ALA A 225 21.33 12.46 4.55
C ALA A 225 21.75 11.49 3.44
N PHE A 226 20.82 10.88 2.71
CA PHE A 226 21.13 10.00 1.58
C PHE A 226 21.87 10.73 0.45
N ARG A 227 21.51 11.99 0.18
CA ARG A 227 22.22 12.82 -0.79
C ARG A 227 23.66 13.12 -0.36
N ALA A 228 23.89 13.38 0.91
CA ALA A 228 25.23 13.57 1.46
C ALA A 228 26.07 12.28 1.36
N ALA A 229 25.48 11.14 1.74
CA ALA A 229 26.10 9.82 1.61
C ALA A 229 26.46 9.47 0.16
N ALA A 230 25.53 9.69 -0.77
CA ALA A 230 25.76 9.46 -2.20
C ALA A 230 26.91 10.32 -2.73
N ARG A 231 26.99 11.62 -2.34
CA ARG A 231 28.10 12.49 -2.75
C ARG A 231 29.44 12.02 -2.23
N ALA A 232 29.51 11.64 -0.94
CA ALA A 232 30.73 11.11 -0.35
C ALA A 232 31.21 9.83 -1.05
N ALA A 233 30.29 8.89 -1.31
CA ALA A 233 30.59 7.64 -2.01
C ALA A 233 31.02 7.86 -3.48
N CYS A 234 30.37 8.78 -4.21
CA CYS A 234 30.75 9.14 -5.57
C CYS A 234 32.14 9.80 -5.63
N GLY A 235 32.53 10.56 -4.60
CA GLY A 235 33.89 11.13 -4.49
C GLY A 235 34.95 10.05 -4.34
N ALA A 236 34.64 8.97 -3.62
CA ALA A 236 35.56 7.83 -3.45
C ALA A 236 35.66 6.92 -4.70
N LEU A 237 34.56 6.79 -5.46
CA LEU A 237 34.47 5.87 -6.62
C LEU A 237 33.85 6.56 -7.85
N PRO A 238 34.53 7.50 -8.51
CA PRO A 238 33.96 8.32 -9.59
C PRO A 238 33.44 7.52 -10.78
N ARG A 239 34.11 6.41 -11.13
CA ARG A 239 33.73 5.55 -12.28
C ARG A 239 32.38 4.85 -12.09
N TRP A 240 31.93 4.66 -10.84
CA TRP A 240 30.69 3.99 -10.45
C TRP A 240 29.60 4.95 -9.98
N SER A 241 29.79 6.26 -10.21
CA SER A 241 28.94 7.32 -9.67
C SER A 241 27.46 7.14 -9.98
N PHE A 242 27.09 6.71 -11.22
CA PHE A 242 25.71 6.46 -11.59
C PHE A 242 25.09 5.28 -10.81
N ALA A 243 25.86 4.19 -10.68
CA ALA A 243 25.40 3.00 -9.96
C ALA A 243 25.24 3.29 -8.44
N ILE A 244 26.18 4.05 -7.87
CA ILE A 244 26.11 4.48 -6.46
C ILE A 244 24.87 5.34 -6.22
N LYS A 245 24.60 6.33 -7.08
CA LYS A 245 23.41 7.19 -6.97
C LYS A 245 22.11 6.37 -7.06
N ALA A 246 22.01 5.46 -8.03
CA ALA A 246 20.87 4.56 -8.19
C ALA A 246 20.66 3.68 -6.95
N LEU A 247 21.73 3.07 -6.44
CA LEU A 247 21.69 2.18 -5.29
C LEU A 247 21.27 2.93 -4.02
N VAL A 248 21.89 4.09 -3.74
CA VAL A 248 21.56 4.90 -2.56
C VAL A 248 20.13 5.42 -2.63
N ALA A 249 19.66 5.86 -3.80
CA ALA A 249 18.29 6.31 -3.98
C ALA A 249 17.27 5.18 -3.77
N GLY A 250 17.49 4.02 -4.37
CA GLY A 250 16.60 2.86 -4.25
C GLY A 250 16.62 2.26 -2.84
N ALA A 251 17.81 1.97 -2.30
CA ALA A 251 17.95 1.38 -0.96
C ALA A 251 17.48 2.34 0.14
N GLY A 252 17.76 3.64 0.01
CA GLY A 252 17.27 4.67 0.93
C GLY A 252 15.75 4.73 0.96
N THR A 253 15.10 4.75 -0.21
CA THR A 253 13.63 4.72 -0.32
C THR A 253 13.04 3.44 0.25
N LEU A 254 13.66 2.28 -0.01
CA LEU A 254 13.24 1.00 0.56
C LEU A 254 13.33 1.01 2.09
N GLY A 255 14.42 1.52 2.65
CA GLY A 255 14.61 1.63 4.10
C GLY A 255 13.57 2.53 4.77
N VAL A 256 13.36 3.72 4.20
CA VAL A 256 12.34 4.67 4.67
C VAL A 256 10.94 4.07 4.57
N GLY A 257 10.59 3.44 3.45
CA GLY A 257 9.29 2.81 3.27
C GLY A 257 9.02 1.70 4.28
N ARG A 258 10.02 0.85 4.57
CA ARG A 258 9.90 -0.18 5.62
C ARG A 258 9.76 0.41 7.03
N ALA A 259 10.49 1.48 7.32
CA ALA A 259 10.38 2.18 8.60
C ALA A 259 8.98 2.78 8.79
N LEU A 260 8.40 3.38 7.74
CA LEU A 260 7.04 3.90 7.74
C LEU A 260 6.00 2.79 7.93
N CYS A 261 6.16 1.64 7.28
CA CYS A 261 5.27 0.49 7.49
C CYS A 261 5.29 0.06 8.96
N ALA A 262 6.48 -0.15 9.54
CA ALA A 262 6.61 -0.54 10.94
C ALA A 262 6.05 0.51 11.91
N PHE A 263 6.18 1.78 11.55
CA PHE A 263 5.61 2.90 12.31
C PHE A 263 4.09 2.89 12.29
N TYR A 264 3.47 2.69 11.12
CA TYR A 264 2.02 2.66 10.97
C TYR A 264 1.38 1.39 11.57
N GLU A 265 2.08 0.27 11.56
CA GLU A 265 1.62 -0.97 12.22
C GLU A 265 1.56 -0.84 13.75
N ARG A 266 2.42 -0.02 14.36
CA ARG A 266 2.51 0.14 15.82
C ARG A 266 1.57 1.18 16.40
N ASP A 267 0.74 1.86 15.60
CA ASP A 267 -0.16 2.94 16.05
C ASP A 267 0.55 3.97 16.93
N PHE A 268 1.62 4.57 16.41
CA PHE A 268 2.44 5.51 17.16
C PHE A 268 1.64 6.72 17.64
N ASP A 269 1.75 7.03 18.93
CA ASP A 269 1.16 8.22 19.53
C ASP A 269 2.05 9.44 19.26
N TYR A 270 1.48 10.47 18.64
CA TYR A 270 2.18 11.73 18.35
C TYR A 270 2.14 12.73 19.51
N ALA A 271 1.40 12.45 20.59
CA ALA A 271 1.25 13.40 21.70
C ALA A 271 2.60 13.86 22.27
N PRO A 272 3.59 12.98 22.57
CA PRO A 272 4.89 13.42 23.09
C PRO A 272 5.68 14.29 22.10
N LEU A 273 5.53 14.01 20.79
CA LEU A 273 6.21 14.76 19.73
C LEU A 273 5.59 16.15 19.58
N ASN A 274 4.24 16.25 19.65
CA ASN A 274 3.53 17.51 19.59
C ASN A 274 3.86 18.41 20.79
N GLU A 275 3.98 17.84 22.00
CA GLU A 275 4.40 18.58 23.20
C GLU A 275 5.83 19.11 23.07
N PHE A 276 6.76 18.26 22.57
CA PHE A 276 8.15 18.67 22.36
C PHE A 276 8.28 19.81 21.35
N ILE A 277 7.58 19.68 20.21
CA ILE A 277 7.62 20.69 19.14
C ILE A 277 6.89 21.97 19.58
N GLY A 278 5.75 21.85 20.25
CA GLY A 278 5.03 22.99 20.83
C GLY A 278 5.88 23.76 21.82
N GLY A 279 6.62 23.06 22.68
CA GLY A 279 7.57 23.67 23.61
C GLY A 279 8.77 24.35 22.92
N ALA A 280 9.27 23.75 21.83
CA ALA A 280 10.35 24.35 21.05
C ALA A 280 9.88 25.62 20.33
N PHE A 281 8.71 25.61 19.71
CA PHE A 281 8.11 26.80 19.08
C PHE A 281 7.82 27.91 20.09
N ALA A 282 7.31 27.58 21.27
CA ALA A 282 7.07 28.56 22.34
C ALA A 282 8.40 29.26 22.72
N ARG A 283 9.48 28.50 22.93
CA ARG A 283 10.81 29.06 23.25
C ARG A 283 11.34 29.96 22.13
N ILE A 284 11.19 29.56 20.85
CA ILE A 284 11.63 30.38 19.71
C ILE A 284 10.81 31.66 19.63
N ARG A 285 9.49 31.60 19.85
CA ARG A 285 8.63 32.78 19.87
C ARG A 285 9.03 33.75 20.99
N ASP A 286 9.32 33.25 22.20
CA ASP A 286 9.73 34.06 23.34
C ASP A 286 11.11 34.71 23.13
N ILE A 287 11.96 34.13 22.30
CA ILE A 287 13.25 34.73 21.88
C ILE A 287 13.04 35.79 20.79
N VAL A 288 12.13 35.56 19.84
CA VAL A 288 11.94 36.43 18.67
C VAL A 288 10.99 37.61 18.95
N VAL A 289 10.05 37.44 19.88
CA VAL A 289 9.10 38.46 20.32
C VAL A 289 9.28 38.67 21.82
N PRO A 290 10.24 39.50 22.26
CA PRO A 290 10.33 39.83 23.66
C PRO A 290 9.07 40.58 24.13
N ASP A 291 8.59 40.23 25.32
CA ASP A 291 7.43 40.87 25.93
C ASP A 291 7.56 42.39 25.91
N PRO A 292 6.47 43.15 25.65
CA PRO A 292 6.50 44.59 25.69
C PRO A 292 6.91 45.04 27.10
N VAL A 293 7.99 45.82 27.19
CA VAL A 293 8.48 46.38 28.44
C VAL A 293 7.31 47.13 29.11
N PRO A 294 6.94 46.84 30.36
CA PRO A 294 5.89 47.58 31.04
C PRO A 294 6.30 49.04 31.11
N THR A 295 5.55 49.92 30.48
CA THR A 295 5.68 51.38 30.64
C THR A 295 5.22 51.74 32.02
N VAL A 296 6.17 52.22 32.81
CA VAL A 296 5.94 52.82 34.16
C VAL A 296 5.32 54.17 34.00
#